data_b4852c44eeaa30c363bea812741435b0
#
_entry.id   b4852c44eeaa30c363bea812741435b0
#
_cell.length_a   1.000
_cell.length_b   1.000
_cell.length_c   1.000
_cell.angle_alpha   90.00
_cell.angle_beta   90.00
_cell.angle_gamma   90.00
#
_symmetry.space_group_name_H-M   'P 1'
#
loop_
_entity.id
_entity.type
_entity.pdbx_description
1 polymer ?
#
loop_
_entity_poly.entity_id
_entity_poly.type
_entity_poly.pdbx_seq_one_letter_code
_entity_poly.pdbx_strand_id
1 'polypeptide(L)'
;PKPSSAASDVYKRQYEVIKKIISNESWSVENIDPNFVGRREGWWGGSANLESFFDELITWRELGYHTCVKRANYDQYQSLPDWAIKTLDDHANDEREYIYDLSEFTNANTHDEIWNAAQNQLKTEGRIHNYLRMLWGKKILEWTPNPQIALSYLIDLNDRFALDGRDPNSYSGVFWILGRYDRAWGPERPIYGKIRYMTSKSTATKFNLKPYLEKWLSLIHISEPTRRYA
;
A
#
# COMPACT_ATOMS: atom_id res chain seq x y z
N PRO A 1 -8.09 0.33 15.77
CA PRO A 1 -7.38 -0.01 14.53
C PRO A 1 -7.46 1.18 13.58
N LYS A 2 -6.32 1.64 13.06
CA LYS A 2 -6.36 2.66 12.01
C LYS A 2 -7.23 2.16 10.87
N PRO A 3 -8.14 2.98 10.31
CA PRO A 3 -8.91 2.59 9.15
C PRO A 3 -7.96 2.12 8.05
N SER A 4 -8.27 1.00 7.43
CA SER A 4 -7.46 0.51 6.31
C SER A 4 -7.66 1.43 5.11
N SER A 5 -6.74 1.37 4.15
CA SER A 5 -6.84 2.03 2.84
C SER A 5 -8.11 1.63 2.06
N ALA A 6 -8.91 0.71 2.59
CA ALA A 6 -10.28 0.45 2.13
C ALA A 6 -11.18 1.71 2.20
N ALA A 7 -10.73 2.79 2.82
CA ALA A 7 -11.33 4.11 2.64
C ALA A 7 -11.35 4.55 1.16
N SER A 8 -10.46 4.04 0.32
CA SER A 8 -10.49 4.29 -1.12
C SER A 8 -11.75 3.75 -1.81
N ASP A 9 -12.35 2.67 -1.29
CA ASP A 9 -13.63 2.16 -1.79
C ASP A 9 -14.79 3.14 -1.58
N VAL A 10 -14.59 4.12 -0.73
CA VAL A 10 -15.60 5.09 -0.32
C VAL A 10 -15.55 6.36 -1.19
N TYR A 11 -14.50 6.58 -1.99
CA TYR A 11 -14.33 7.86 -2.69
C TYR A 11 -15.49 8.22 -3.62
N LYS A 12 -16.19 7.26 -4.19
CA LYS A 12 -17.38 7.50 -5.03
C LYS A 12 -18.54 8.11 -4.25
N ARG A 13 -18.53 7.99 -2.92
CA ARG A 13 -19.52 8.57 -2.00
C ARG A 13 -18.86 9.39 -0.89
N GLN A 14 -17.68 9.89 -1.13
CA GLN A 14 -16.88 10.61 -0.15
C GLN A 14 -17.66 11.74 0.53
N TYR A 15 -18.38 12.53 -0.24
CA TYR A 15 -19.24 13.60 0.29
C TYR A 15 -20.33 13.07 1.24
N GLU A 16 -21.00 11.97 0.88
CA GLU A 16 -22.04 11.37 1.72
C GLU A 16 -21.45 10.83 3.03
N VAL A 17 -20.26 10.22 2.95
CA VAL A 17 -19.57 9.70 4.13
C VAL A 17 -19.14 10.82 5.05
N ILE A 18 -18.52 11.87 4.53
CA ILE A 18 -18.13 13.06 5.30
C ILE A 18 -19.35 13.68 5.95
N LYS A 19 -20.45 13.90 5.19
CA LYS A 19 -21.69 14.45 5.71
C LYS A 19 -22.27 13.62 6.86
N LYS A 20 -22.25 12.30 6.74
CA LYS A 20 -22.72 11.39 7.81
C LYS A 20 -21.85 11.47 9.05
N ILE A 21 -20.53 11.56 8.89
CA ILE A 21 -19.58 11.69 10.00
C ILE A 21 -19.77 13.04 10.71
N ILE A 22 -19.86 14.13 9.95
CA ILE A 22 -20.12 15.47 10.47
C ILE A 22 -21.40 15.45 11.34
N SER A 23 -22.48 14.83 10.83
CA SER A 23 -23.74 14.76 11.57
C SER A 23 -23.64 13.90 12.84
N ASN A 24 -22.90 12.79 12.79
CA ASN A 24 -22.80 11.86 13.94
C ASN A 24 -21.90 12.39 15.04
N GLU A 25 -20.82 13.08 14.67
CA GLU A 25 -19.80 13.58 15.61
C GLU A 25 -20.05 15.03 16.01
N SER A 26 -21.11 15.68 15.50
CA SER A 26 -21.38 17.13 15.67
C SER A 26 -20.16 17.99 15.33
N TRP A 27 -19.36 17.55 14.33
CA TRP A 27 -18.15 18.22 13.90
C TRP A 27 -18.48 19.28 12.83
N SER A 28 -17.75 20.39 12.87
CA SER A 28 -17.80 21.41 11.83
C SER A 28 -16.39 21.89 11.46
N VAL A 29 -16.25 22.62 10.36
CA VAL A 29 -14.96 23.13 9.89
C VAL A 29 -14.33 24.13 10.86
N GLU A 30 -15.12 24.78 11.69
CA GLU A 30 -14.67 25.70 12.75
C GLU A 30 -13.93 24.99 13.87
N ASN A 31 -14.04 23.65 13.96
CA ASN A 31 -13.26 22.86 14.92
C ASN A 31 -11.78 22.74 14.53
N ILE A 32 -11.44 23.02 13.27
CA ILE A 32 -10.05 22.95 12.81
C ILE A 32 -9.24 24.06 13.50
N ASP A 33 -8.15 23.68 14.17
CA ASP A 33 -7.25 24.66 14.76
C ASP A 33 -6.18 25.09 13.73
N PRO A 34 -6.25 26.34 13.23
CA PRO A 34 -5.30 26.86 12.23
C PRO A 34 -3.87 26.97 12.75
N ASN A 35 -3.64 26.90 14.07
CA ASN A 35 -2.32 26.92 14.66
C ASN A 35 -1.64 25.55 14.65
N PHE A 36 -2.38 24.48 14.42
CA PHE A 36 -1.82 23.16 14.24
C PHE A 36 -1.34 22.95 12.79
N VAL A 37 -0.26 22.23 12.66
CA VAL A 37 0.17 21.73 11.34
C VAL A 37 -0.60 20.45 11.03
N GLY A 38 -1.17 20.34 9.85
CA GLY A 38 -2.03 19.22 9.40
C GLY A 38 -1.43 17.80 9.46
N ARG A 39 -0.24 17.64 10.05
CA ARG A 39 0.38 16.35 10.38
C ARG A 39 0.21 15.93 11.84
N ARG A 40 -0.37 16.77 12.67
CA ARG A 40 -0.46 16.55 14.12
C ARG A 40 -1.86 16.14 14.49
N GLU A 41 -1.92 15.18 15.40
CA GLU A 41 -3.14 14.85 16.11
C GLU A 41 -3.74 16.12 16.71
N GLY A 42 -5.05 16.30 16.57
CA GLY A 42 -5.77 17.51 16.97
C GLY A 42 -5.99 18.55 15.84
N TRP A 43 -5.42 18.33 14.66
CA TRP A 43 -5.66 19.24 13.50
C TRP A 43 -7.13 19.38 13.15
N TRP A 44 -7.87 18.26 13.12
CA TRP A 44 -9.29 18.25 12.77
C TRP A 44 -10.19 18.69 13.92
N GLY A 45 -9.69 18.76 15.16
CA GLY A 45 -10.44 19.21 16.33
C GLY A 45 -11.62 18.30 16.68
N GLY A 46 -11.49 17.01 16.45
CA GLY A 46 -12.54 16.02 16.68
C GLY A 46 -12.11 14.85 17.57
N SER A 47 -12.95 13.80 17.63
CA SER A 47 -12.58 12.58 18.32
C SER A 47 -11.36 11.89 17.64
N ALA A 48 -10.62 11.07 18.40
CA ALA A 48 -9.47 10.34 17.86
C ALA A 48 -9.85 9.45 16.65
N ASN A 49 -11.08 8.95 16.60
CA ASN A 49 -11.60 8.18 15.46
C ASN A 49 -11.84 9.07 14.25
N LEU A 50 -12.43 10.25 14.44
CA LEU A 50 -12.64 11.25 13.40
C LEU A 50 -11.31 11.74 12.84
N GLU A 51 -10.39 12.14 13.71
CA GLU A 51 -9.03 12.58 13.35
C GLU A 51 -8.35 11.54 12.44
N SER A 52 -8.30 10.30 12.90
CA SER A 52 -7.66 9.21 12.15
C SER A 52 -8.35 8.93 10.81
N PHE A 53 -9.68 9.04 10.76
CA PHE A 53 -10.43 8.77 9.53
C PHE A 53 -10.29 9.91 8.52
N PHE A 54 -10.38 11.16 8.96
CA PHE A 54 -10.21 12.33 8.09
C PHE A 54 -8.79 12.45 7.58
N ASP A 55 -7.79 12.06 8.38
CA ASP A 55 -6.42 12.04 7.94
C ASP A 55 -6.22 11.09 6.74
N GLU A 56 -6.79 9.89 6.78
CA GLU A 56 -6.74 8.94 5.67
C GLU A 56 -7.62 9.38 4.48
N LEU A 57 -8.85 9.80 4.75
CA LEU A 57 -9.84 10.09 3.71
C LEU A 57 -9.57 11.42 2.99
N ILE A 58 -9.03 12.41 3.68
CA ILE A 58 -8.82 13.76 3.15
C ILE A 58 -7.34 14.03 2.98
N THR A 59 -6.56 14.05 4.06
CA THR A 59 -5.16 14.49 4.02
C THR A 59 -4.32 13.66 3.06
N TRP A 60 -4.26 12.36 3.25
CA TRP A 60 -3.42 11.48 2.42
C TRP A 60 -3.92 11.39 0.98
N ARG A 61 -5.23 11.38 0.80
CA ARG A 61 -5.82 11.37 -0.52
C ARG A 61 -5.51 12.65 -1.30
N GLU A 62 -5.70 13.82 -0.70
CA GLU A 62 -5.42 15.10 -1.34
C GLU A 62 -3.92 15.29 -1.64
N LEU A 63 -3.03 14.78 -0.80
CA LEU A 63 -1.60 14.74 -1.10
C LEU A 63 -1.30 13.90 -2.35
N GLY A 64 -1.99 12.79 -2.54
CA GLY A 64 -1.90 11.97 -3.75
C GLY A 64 -2.33 12.74 -5.00
N TYR A 65 -3.50 13.35 -4.96
CA TYR A 65 -4.01 14.20 -6.05
C TYR A 65 -3.08 15.37 -6.35
N HIS A 66 -2.65 16.08 -5.32
CA HIS A 66 -1.71 17.20 -5.48
C HIS A 66 -0.40 16.75 -6.16
N THR A 67 0.14 15.61 -5.75
CA THR A 67 1.37 15.08 -6.34
C THR A 67 1.18 14.75 -7.82
N CYS A 68 0.10 14.06 -8.18
CA CYS A 68 -0.17 13.69 -9.57
C CYS A 68 -0.45 14.91 -10.47
N VAL A 69 -1.10 15.94 -9.94
CA VAL A 69 -1.37 17.17 -10.71
C VAL A 69 -0.12 18.04 -10.88
N LYS A 70 0.73 18.11 -9.84
CA LYS A 70 1.88 19.04 -9.83
C LYS A 70 3.17 18.44 -10.38
N ARG A 71 3.26 17.13 -10.51
CA ARG A 71 4.47 16.43 -10.98
C ARG A 71 4.16 15.59 -12.22
N ALA A 72 4.66 16.00 -13.38
CA ALA A 72 4.52 15.22 -14.62
C ALA A 72 5.17 13.82 -14.54
N ASN A 73 6.15 13.66 -13.65
CA ASN A 73 6.88 12.41 -13.42
C ASN A 73 6.43 11.66 -12.14
N TYR A 74 5.18 11.86 -11.70
CA TYR A 74 4.68 11.32 -10.42
C TYR A 74 4.79 9.80 -10.30
N ASP A 75 4.77 9.09 -11.42
CA ASP A 75 4.85 7.63 -11.58
C ASP A 75 6.26 7.11 -11.88
N GLN A 76 7.26 7.99 -11.91
CA GLN A 76 8.64 7.62 -12.23
C GLN A 76 9.51 7.50 -10.97
N TYR A 77 10.51 6.63 -11.02
CA TYR A 77 11.47 6.42 -9.94
C TYR A 77 12.13 7.71 -9.45
N GLN A 78 12.46 8.62 -10.38
CA GLN A 78 13.09 9.92 -10.09
C GLN A 78 12.20 10.90 -9.32
N SER A 79 10.92 10.57 -9.13
CA SER A 79 10.01 11.37 -8.30
C SER A 79 10.06 11.02 -6.81
N LEU A 80 10.81 9.99 -6.43
CA LEU A 80 11.11 9.67 -5.04
C LEU A 80 11.96 10.77 -4.38
N PRO A 81 11.94 10.91 -3.06
CA PRO A 81 12.87 11.79 -2.34
C PRO A 81 14.33 11.38 -2.56
N ASP A 82 15.23 12.35 -2.63
CA ASP A 82 16.67 12.13 -2.90
C ASP A 82 17.29 11.10 -1.94
N TRP A 83 16.93 11.15 -0.66
CA TRP A 83 17.41 10.19 0.34
C TRP A 83 16.98 8.74 0.03
N ALA A 84 15.77 8.58 -0.53
CA ALA A 84 15.24 7.26 -0.88
C ALA A 84 15.89 6.73 -2.16
N ILE A 85 16.05 7.57 -3.19
CA ILE A 85 16.79 7.23 -4.41
C ILE A 85 18.22 6.81 -4.03
N LYS A 86 18.93 7.65 -3.28
CA LYS A 86 20.30 7.36 -2.88
C LYS A 86 20.43 6.02 -2.18
N THR A 87 19.61 5.76 -1.16
CA THR A 87 19.72 4.51 -0.40
C THR A 87 19.33 3.29 -1.22
N LEU A 88 18.34 3.40 -2.12
CA LEU A 88 17.93 2.30 -3.00
C LEU A 88 18.99 2.01 -4.08
N ASP A 89 19.64 3.04 -4.62
CA ASP A 89 20.71 2.90 -5.62
C ASP A 89 21.99 2.33 -4.99
N ASP A 90 22.35 2.77 -3.78
CA ASP A 90 23.50 2.25 -3.01
C ASP A 90 23.33 0.72 -2.74
N HIS A 91 22.08 0.24 -2.61
CA HIS A 91 21.73 -1.16 -2.35
C HIS A 91 21.15 -1.93 -3.56
N ALA A 92 21.20 -1.33 -4.76
CA ALA A 92 20.60 -1.93 -5.95
C ALA A 92 21.22 -3.27 -6.36
N ASN A 93 22.53 -3.43 -6.10
CA ASN A 93 23.31 -4.62 -6.46
C ASN A 93 23.49 -5.61 -5.29
N ASP A 94 22.81 -5.37 -4.16
CA ASP A 94 22.87 -6.32 -3.05
C ASP A 94 22.33 -7.69 -3.46
N GLU A 95 22.95 -8.75 -2.94
CA GLU A 95 22.54 -10.12 -3.21
C GLU A 95 21.10 -10.38 -2.74
N ARG A 96 20.32 -11.07 -3.57
CA ARG A 96 18.94 -11.46 -3.28
C ARG A 96 18.83 -12.97 -3.23
N GLU A 97 18.29 -13.48 -2.14
CA GLU A 97 18.07 -14.92 -1.95
C GLU A 97 17.07 -15.49 -2.97
N TYR A 98 16.05 -14.68 -3.33
CA TYR A 98 15.03 -15.03 -4.31
C TYR A 98 14.84 -13.90 -5.31
N ILE A 99 14.60 -14.26 -6.56
CA ILE A 99 14.20 -13.31 -7.62
C ILE A 99 13.03 -13.94 -8.37
N TYR A 100 11.96 -13.19 -8.52
CA TYR A 100 10.76 -13.60 -9.26
C TYR A 100 10.48 -12.65 -10.41
N ASP A 101 9.93 -13.18 -11.48
CA ASP A 101 9.43 -12.38 -12.60
C ASP A 101 7.99 -11.89 -12.36
N LEU A 102 7.49 -11.03 -13.25
CA LEU A 102 6.14 -10.48 -13.14
C LEU A 102 5.05 -11.56 -13.24
N SER A 103 5.29 -12.64 -14.00
CA SER A 103 4.34 -13.75 -14.14
C SER A 103 4.22 -14.55 -12.85
N GLU A 104 5.34 -14.82 -12.17
CA GLU A 104 5.36 -15.50 -10.88
C GLU A 104 4.63 -14.69 -9.81
N PHE A 105 4.89 -13.38 -9.74
CA PHE A 105 4.14 -12.48 -8.86
C PHE A 105 2.65 -12.43 -9.22
N THR A 106 2.31 -12.31 -10.50
CA THR A 106 0.92 -12.30 -10.98
C THR A 106 0.16 -13.55 -10.57
N ASN A 107 0.83 -14.69 -10.63
CA ASN A 107 0.22 -15.99 -10.33
C ASN A 107 0.31 -16.40 -8.86
N ALA A 108 0.84 -15.53 -7.99
CA ALA A 108 1.06 -15.83 -6.58
C ALA A 108 1.91 -17.09 -6.37
N ASN A 109 2.97 -17.23 -7.17
CA ASN A 109 3.85 -18.40 -7.19
C ASN A 109 5.22 -18.06 -6.61
N THR A 110 5.25 -17.57 -5.36
CA THR A 110 6.48 -17.33 -4.60
C THR A 110 6.65 -18.37 -3.50
N HIS A 111 7.78 -18.38 -2.83
CA HIS A 111 8.02 -19.24 -1.66
C HIS A 111 7.24 -18.80 -0.40
N ASP A 112 6.66 -17.60 -0.37
CA ASP A 112 6.04 -17.00 0.82
C ASP A 112 4.51 -17.13 0.76
N GLU A 113 3.95 -18.02 1.57
CA GLU A 113 2.51 -18.26 1.63
C GLU A 113 1.70 -17.03 2.02
N ILE A 114 2.22 -16.14 2.90
CA ILE A 114 1.52 -14.93 3.33
C ILE A 114 1.42 -13.96 2.15
N TRP A 115 2.49 -13.82 1.40
CA TRP A 115 2.53 -13.00 0.20
C TRP A 115 1.58 -13.56 -0.88
N ASN A 116 1.64 -14.87 -1.13
CA ASN A 116 0.78 -15.54 -2.11
C ASN A 116 -0.70 -15.39 -1.75
N ALA A 117 -1.07 -15.56 -0.49
CA ALA A 117 -2.43 -15.34 -0.01
C ALA A 117 -2.88 -13.88 -0.22
N ALA A 118 -2.01 -12.90 0.05
CA ALA A 118 -2.31 -11.49 -0.18
C ALA A 118 -2.52 -11.18 -1.67
N GLN A 119 -1.68 -11.73 -2.56
CA GLN A 119 -1.84 -11.59 -4.00
C GLN A 119 -3.13 -12.24 -4.51
N ASN A 120 -3.48 -13.43 -4.02
CA ASN A 120 -4.73 -14.10 -4.38
C ASN A 120 -5.95 -13.30 -3.92
N GLN A 121 -5.92 -12.74 -2.71
CA GLN A 121 -6.98 -11.84 -2.24
C GLN A 121 -7.08 -10.60 -3.13
N LEU A 122 -5.95 -9.97 -3.47
CA LEU A 122 -5.93 -8.79 -4.33
C LEU A 122 -6.55 -9.09 -5.70
N LYS A 123 -6.20 -10.23 -6.31
CA LYS A 123 -6.76 -10.67 -7.59
C LYS A 123 -8.27 -10.93 -7.54
N THR A 124 -8.76 -11.44 -6.42
CA THR A 124 -10.16 -11.90 -6.27
C THR A 124 -11.08 -10.81 -5.77
N GLU A 125 -10.65 -10.06 -4.74
CA GLU A 125 -11.48 -9.03 -4.09
C GLU A 125 -11.10 -7.59 -4.52
N GLY A 126 -9.98 -7.41 -5.24
CA GLY A 126 -9.47 -6.09 -5.63
C GLY A 126 -8.90 -5.28 -4.46
N ARG A 127 -8.77 -5.87 -3.29
CA ARG A 127 -8.28 -5.19 -2.07
C ARG A 127 -7.62 -6.16 -1.11
N ILE A 128 -6.68 -5.65 -0.33
CA ILE A 128 -6.05 -6.35 0.80
C ILE A 128 -5.91 -5.39 1.98
N HIS A 129 -5.83 -5.94 3.19
CA HIS A 129 -5.61 -5.13 4.38
C HIS A 129 -4.34 -4.29 4.26
N ASN A 130 -4.37 -3.02 4.68
CA ASN A 130 -3.28 -2.06 4.50
C ASN A 130 -1.91 -2.59 4.99
N TYR A 131 -1.87 -3.24 6.15
CA TYR A 131 -0.63 -3.81 6.67
C TYR A 131 -0.06 -4.90 5.74
N LEU A 132 -0.92 -5.76 5.19
CA LEU A 132 -0.53 -6.78 4.22
C LEU A 132 -0.14 -6.14 2.87
N ARG A 133 -0.78 -5.05 2.45
CA ARG A 133 -0.41 -4.31 1.24
C ARG A 133 1.00 -3.72 1.35
N MET A 134 1.35 -3.21 2.54
CA MET A 134 2.72 -2.75 2.80
C MET A 134 3.73 -3.91 2.75
N LEU A 135 3.45 -5.04 3.40
CA LEU A 135 4.30 -6.23 3.32
C LEU A 135 4.43 -6.72 1.88
N TRP A 136 3.32 -6.85 1.17
CA TRP A 136 3.25 -7.26 -0.23
C TRP A 136 4.20 -6.43 -1.11
N GLY A 137 4.15 -5.12 -1.00
CA GLY A 137 5.02 -4.25 -1.77
C GLY A 137 6.49 -4.32 -1.33
N LYS A 138 6.77 -4.41 -0.02
CA LYS A 138 8.13 -4.57 0.48
C LYS A 138 8.79 -5.86 -0.02
N LYS A 139 8.03 -6.93 -0.17
CA LYS A 139 8.53 -8.20 -0.71
C LYS A 139 8.76 -8.14 -2.22
N ILE A 140 7.99 -7.37 -2.97
CA ILE A 140 8.29 -7.11 -4.39
C ILE A 140 9.63 -6.37 -4.52
N LEU A 141 9.91 -5.37 -3.66
CA LEU A 141 11.23 -4.72 -3.64
C LEU A 141 12.35 -5.71 -3.32
N GLU A 142 12.13 -6.60 -2.36
CA GLU A 142 13.13 -7.59 -1.92
C GLU A 142 13.46 -8.63 -3.01
N TRP A 143 12.44 -9.05 -3.78
CA TRP A 143 12.52 -10.18 -4.70
C TRP A 143 12.58 -9.80 -6.18
N THR A 144 12.88 -8.58 -6.50
CA THR A 144 13.13 -8.11 -7.88
C THR A 144 14.60 -7.74 -8.07
N PRO A 145 15.13 -7.80 -9.31
CA PRO A 145 16.55 -7.55 -9.56
C PRO A 145 17.06 -6.17 -9.09
N ASN A 146 16.20 -5.14 -9.15
CA ASN A 146 16.53 -3.78 -8.75
C ASN A 146 15.27 -2.96 -8.39
N PRO A 147 15.40 -1.80 -7.75
CA PRO A 147 14.25 -1.01 -7.30
C PRO A 147 13.43 -0.41 -8.46
N GLN A 148 14.00 -0.19 -9.64
CA GLN A 148 13.27 0.33 -10.80
C GLN A 148 12.31 -0.74 -11.35
N ILE A 149 12.76 -1.99 -11.44
CA ILE A 149 11.92 -3.15 -11.80
C ILE A 149 10.86 -3.36 -10.71
N ALA A 150 11.24 -3.27 -9.43
CA ALA A 150 10.28 -3.33 -8.32
C ALA A 150 9.15 -2.32 -8.49
N LEU A 151 9.47 -1.06 -8.79
CA LEU A 151 8.46 -0.02 -9.01
C LEU A 151 7.54 -0.36 -10.19
N SER A 152 8.09 -0.82 -11.31
CA SER A 152 7.28 -1.19 -12.47
C SER A 152 6.31 -2.33 -12.16
N TYR A 153 6.74 -3.35 -11.42
CA TYR A 153 5.89 -4.47 -10.99
C TYR A 153 4.83 -4.03 -9.96
N LEU A 154 5.20 -3.16 -9.03
CA LEU A 154 4.26 -2.58 -8.07
C LEU A 154 3.12 -1.83 -8.76
N ILE A 155 3.45 -0.97 -9.73
CA ILE A 155 2.45 -0.22 -10.50
C ILE A 155 1.59 -1.19 -11.32
N ASP A 156 2.20 -2.10 -12.08
CA ASP A 156 1.48 -3.01 -12.95
C ASP A 156 0.49 -3.91 -12.16
N LEU A 157 0.95 -4.56 -11.10
CA LEU A 157 0.10 -5.45 -10.30
C LEU A 157 -1.00 -4.68 -9.57
N ASN A 158 -0.68 -3.48 -9.05
CA ASN A 158 -1.67 -2.64 -8.40
C ASN A 158 -2.74 -2.16 -9.37
N ASP A 159 -2.34 -1.66 -10.54
CA ASP A 159 -3.26 -1.10 -11.53
C ASP A 159 -4.15 -2.15 -12.19
N ARG A 160 -3.67 -3.39 -12.28
CA ARG A 160 -4.45 -4.51 -12.82
C ARG A 160 -5.45 -5.09 -11.83
N PHE A 161 -5.07 -5.20 -10.56
CA PHE A 161 -5.82 -6.00 -9.62
C PHE A 161 -6.51 -5.19 -8.52
N ALA A 162 -6.01 -4.01 -8.15
CA ALA A 162 -6.65 -3.24 -7.10
C ALA A 162 -7.84 -2.43 -7.63
N LEU A 163 -8.94 -2.40 -6.87
CA LEU A 163 -10.11 -1.56 -7.18
C LEU A 163 -9.77 -0.07 -7.23
N ASP A 164 -8.80 0.36 -6.43
CA ASP A 164 -8.24 1.70 -6.40
C ASP A 164 -7.02 1.86 -7.33
N GLY A 165 -6.73 0.88 -8.16
CA GLY A 165 -5.68 0.96 -9.16
C GLY A 165 -5.85 2.19 -10.05
N ARG A 166 -4.76 2.87 -10.39
CA ARG A 166 -4.74 4.13 -11.16
C ARG A 166 -5.36 5.35 -10.46
N ASP A 167 -5.83 5.22 -9.22
CA ASP A 167 -6.21 6.38 -8.41
C ASP A 167 -4.94 7.09 -7.90
N PRO A 168 -4.90 8.44 -7.85
CA PRO A 168 -3.76 9.18 -7.31
C PRO A 168 -3.32 8.75 -5.91
N ASN A 169 -4.25 8.38 -5.04
CA ASN A 169 -3.93 7.86 -3.72
C ASN A 169 -3.23 6.50 -3.78
N SER A 170 -3.56 5.68 -4.78
CA SER A 170 -2.91 4.40 -5.01
C SER A 170 -1.42 4.57 -5.35
N TYR A 171 -1.08 5.56 -6.19
CA TYR A 171 0.31 5.94 -6.44
C TYR A 171 1.03 6.42 -5.17
N SER A 172 0.34 7.15 -4.28
CA SER A 172 0.91 7.48 -2.97
C SER A 172 1.30 6.24 -2.19
N GLY A 173 0.44 5.23 -2.16
CA GLY A 173 0.69 3.94 -1.48
C GLY A 173 1.84 3.15 -2.11
N VAL A 174 1.88 3.04 -3.44
CA VAL A 174 2.97 2.36 -4.17
C VAL A 174 4.31 3.04 -3.90
N PHE A 175 4.37 4.35 -4.02
CA PHE A 175 5.61 5.09 -3.80
C PHE A 175 6.02 5.19 -2.32
N TRP A 176 5.08 5.07 -1.39
CA TRP A 176 5.39 4.93 0.04
C TRP A 176 6.23 3.68 0.33
N ILE A 177 5.99 2.60 -0.39
CA ILE A 177 6.80 1.39 -0.30
C ILE A 177 8.29 1.70 -0.52
N LEU A 178 8.58 2.61 -1.44
CA LEU A 178 9.94 3.02 -1.81
C LEU A 178 10.42 4.30 -1.07
N GLY A 179 9.65 4.81 -0.09
CA GLY A 179 10.08 5.89 0.79
C GLY A 179 9.43 7.27 0.58
N ARG A 180 8.54 7.45 -0.43
CA ARG A 180 7.79 8.72 -0.55
C ARG A 180 6.91 8.90 0.71
N TYR A 181 6.92 10.08 1.28
CA TYR A 181 6.21 10.46 2.52
C TYR A 181 6.70 9.74 3.80
N ASP A 182 7.71 8.88 3.69
CA ASP A 182 8.32 8.22 4.84
C ASP A 182 9.62 8.93 5.25
N ARG A 183 10.20 8.50 6.34
CA ARG A 183 11.52 8.92 6.82
C ARG A 183 12.54 7.80 6.61
N ALA A 184 13.81 8.15 6.67
CA ALA A 184 14.88 7.17 6.74
C ALA A 184 14.79 6.35 8.04
N TRP A 185 14.94 5.04 7.94
CA TRP A 185 14.92 4.08 9.04
C TRP A 185 16.32 3.47 9.22
N GLY A 186 16.78 3.38 10.43
CA GLY A 186 18.01 2.66 10.78
C GLY A 186 17.71 1.41 11.60
N PRO A 187 18.66 0.49 11.66
CA PRO A 187 19.89 0.40 10.87
C PRO A 187 19.64 0.08 9.39
N GLU A 188 20.59 0.43 8.50
CA GLU A 188 20.57 0.01 7.09
C GLU A 188 20.54 -1.52 6.97
N ARG A 189 19.83 -2.00 5.95
CA ARG A 189 19.70 -3.44 5.68
C ARG A 189 19.96 -3.71 4.21
N PRO A 190 20.52 -4.88 3.87
CA PRO A 190 20.65 -5.29 2.48
C PRO A 190 19.35 -5.09 1.70
N ILE A 191 19.44 -4.69 0.45
CA ILE A 191 18.34 -4.41 -0.49
C ILE A 191 17.51 -3.18 -0.10
N TYR A 192 17.19 -3.01 1.17
CA TYR A 192 16.31 -1.95 1.68
C TYR A 192 17.03 -0.63 2.00
N GLY A 193 18.35 -0.71 2.33
CA GLY A 193 19.04 0.43 2.88
C GLY A 193 18.30 1.01 4.09
N LYS A 194 17.93 2.29 4.00
CA LYS A 194 17.12 3.02 4.99
C LYS A 194 15.61 2.99 4.74
N ILE A 195 15.16 2.23 3.75
CA ILE A 195 13.72 2.02 3.53
C ILE A 195 13.16 1.15 4.66
N ARG A 196 11.96 1.47 5.13
CA ARG A 196 11.29 0.71 6.18
C ARG A 196 11.18 -0.77 5.83
N TYR A 197 11.77 -1.61 6.67
CA TYR A 197 11.81 -3.07 6.50
C TYR A 197 10.58 -3.75 7.10
N MET A 198 10.07 -4.78 6.41
CA MET A 198 8.97 -5.64 6.90
C MET A 198 9.25 -7.10 6.53
N THR A 199 8.87 -8.04 7.43
CA THR A 199 8.98 -9.48 7.18
C THR A 199 7.66 -10.20 7.37
N SER A 200 7.46 -11.28 6.63
CA SER A 200 6.32 -12.19 6.80
C SER A 200 6.31 -12.81 8.20
N LYS A 201 7.50 -13.18 8.72
CA LYS A 201 7.63 -13.69 10.09
C LYS A 201 7.11 -12.72 11.15
N SER A 202 7.50 -11.43 11.08
CA SER A 202 7.00 -10.42 12.03
C SER A 202 5.52 -10.11 11.84
N THR A 203 4.99 -10.29 10.64
CA THR A 203 3.57 -10.14 10.35
C THR A 203 2.77 -11.30 10.95
N ALA A 204 3.24 -12.52 10.82
CA ALA A 204 2.62 -13.71 11.40
C ALA A 204 2.56 -13.67 12.94
N THR A 205 3.54 -13.03 13.60
CA THR A 205 3.48 -12.86 15.06
C THR A 205 2.47 -11.81 15.55
N LYS A 206 2.09 -10.87 14.68
CA LYS A 206 1.14 -9.80 15.04
C LYS A 206 -0.32 -10.16 14.81
N PHE A 207 -0.58 -11.10 13.91
CA PHE A 207 -1.92 -11.45 13.48
C PHE A 207 -2.10 -12.97 13.49
N ASN A 208 -3.28 -13.44 13.86
CA ASN A 208 -3.65 -14.83 13.60
C ASN A 208 -3.99 -14.99 12.10
N LEU A 209 -2.99 -15.40 11.31
CA LEU A 209 -3.14 -15.54 9.86
C LEU A 209 -3.68 -16.90 9.41
N LYS A 210 -3.83 -17.90 10.31
CA LYS A 210 -4.26 -19.24 9.92
C LYS A 210 -5.58 -19.25 9.11
N PRO A 211 -6.67 -18.64 9.56
CA PRO A 211 -7.92 -18.61 8.78
C PRO A 211 -7.77 -17.85 7.46
N TYR A 212 -6.90 -16.85 7.43
CA TYR A 212 -6.61 -16.07 6.23
C TYR A 212 -5.88 -16.91 5.18
N LEU A 213 -4.86 -17.64 5.58
CA LEU A 213 -4.10 -18.52 4.69
C LEU A 213 -4.98 -19.66 4.17
N GLU A 214 -5.75 -20.31 5.05
CA GLU A 214 -6.71 -21.35 4.64
C GLU A 214 -7.68 -20.85 3.57
N LYS A 215 -8.20 -19.64 3.71
CA LYS A 215 -9.12 -19.04 2.72
C LYS A 215 -8.43 -18.77 1.38
N TRP A 216 -7.26 -18.11 1.41
CA TRP A 216 -6.70 -17.53 0.19
C TRP A 216 -5.69 -18.41 -0.53
N LEU A 217 -5.17 -19.47 0.11
CA LEU A 217 -4.35 -20.48 -0.56
C LEU A 217 -5.17 -21.63 -1.14
N SER A 218 -6.33 -21.98 -0.53
CA SER A 218 -7.20 -23.03 -1.05
C SER A 218 -7.88 -22.70 -2.39
N LEU A 219 -7.99 -21.41 -2.72
CA LEU A 219 -8.59 -20.93 -3.98
C LEU A 219 -7.78 -21.33 -5.24
N ILE A 220 -6.52 -21.73 -5.08
CA ILE A 220 -5.69 -22.21 -6.20
C ILE A 220 -6.28 -23.46 -6.85
N HIS A 221 -7.06 -24.26 -6.12
CA HIS A 221 -7.68 -25.49 -6.63
C HIS A 221 -9.05 -25.28 -7.31
N ILE A 222 -9.60 -24.07 -7.32
CA ILE A 222 -10.95 -23.81 -7.85
C ILE A 222 -10.92 -23.11 -9.23
N SER A 223 -9.80 -22.65 -9.71
CA SER A 223 -9.73 -21.77 -10.89
C SER A 223 -9.34 -22.45 -12.21
N GLU A 224 -9.55 -23.76 -12.38
CA GLU A 224 -9.70 -24.34 -13.72
C GLU A 224 -11.18 -24.69 -13.97
N PRO A 225 -11.95 -23.85 -14.71
CA PRO A 225 -13.16 -24.34 -15.30
C PRO A 225 -12.75 -25.39 -16.34
N THR A 226 -12.99 -26.65 -16.06
CA THR A 226 -12.96 -27.70 -17.07
C THR A 226 -13.88 -27.27 -18.21
N ARG A 227 -13.35 -26.69 -19.26
CA ARG A 227 -14.02 -26.62 -20.56
C ARG A 227 -14.20 -28.07 -21.03
N ARG A 228 -15.30 -28.65 -20.70
CA ARG A 228 -15.81 -29.80 -21.45
C ARG A 228 -16.23 -29.27 -22.81
N TYR A 229 -15.45 -29.56 -23.82
CA TYR A 229 -15.90 -29.48 -25.19
C TYR A 229 -16.92 -30.65 -25.37
N ALA A 230 -18.17 -30.30 -25.58
CA ALA A 230 -19.16 -31.19 -26.17
C ALA A 230 -19.19 -30.93 -27.69
#